data_d916c23268210bd37ab721245259248a
#
_entry.id   d916c23268210bd37ab721245259248a
#
_cell.length_a   1.000
_cell.length_b   1.000
_cell.length_c   1.000
_cell.angle_alpha   90.00
_cell.angle_beta   90.00
_cell.angle_gamma   90.00
#
_symmetry.space_group_name_H-M   'P 1'
#
loop_
_entity.id
_entity.type
_entity.pdbx_description
1 polymer ?
#
loop_
_entity_poly.entity_id
_entity_poly.type
_entity_poly.pdbx_seq_one_letter_code
_entity_poly.pdbx_strand_id
1 'polypeptide(L)'
;RKVSRAKNPKYEFMSLEELKANMEKSRKQLEHAIHNKNLLEQRKKLVERKERSHRLIVKGAEFEKAFPLSKDLEQEDVQKVMSQLKISSYNRDIVRNVSNAAEKMGRQQISEAIERAEKGDDS
;
A
#
# COMPACT_ATOMS: atom_id res chain seq x y z
N ARG A 1 9.88 51.98 7.82
CA ARG A 1 9.26 51.64 7.76
C ARG A 1 8.88 50.69 8.23
N LYS A 2 8.53 50.49 8.60
CA LYS A 2 8.21 49.54 9.10
C LYS A 2 7.42 48.79 8.69
N VAL A 3 7.49 48.12 8.54
CA VAL A 3 6.91 47.40 8.02
C VAL A 3 6.41 46.55 8.67
N SER A 4 5.88 46.49 8.91
CA SER A 4 5.36 45.74 9.55
C SER A 4 5.09 44.72 9.40
N ARG A 5 5.00 44.23 9.56
CA ARG A 5 4.79 43.24 9.40
C ARG A 5 4.10 42.64 10.24
N ALA A 6 3.25 42.26 9.90
CA ALA A 6 2.44 41.51 10.59
C ALA A 6 3.05 40.48 11.17
N LYS A 7 3.47 40.55 12.20
CA LYS A 7 4.12 39.56 12.65
C LYS A 7 3.47 38.91 13.70
N ASN A 8 3.73 37.69 14.00
CA ASN A 8 3.29 37.01 15.20
C ASN A 8 3.85 37.79 16.38
N PRO A 9 3.03 38.41 17.24
CA PRO A 9 3.50 39.25 18.33
C PRO A 9 4.46 38.56 19.27
N LYS A 10 4.37 37.26 19.34
CA LYS A 10 5.23 36.44 20.15
C LYS A 10 6.71 36.62 19.83
N TYR A 11 7.04 37.00 18.59
CA TYR A 11 8.42 37.16 18.18
C TYR A 11 8.94 38.59 18.24
N GLU A 12 8.07 39.57 18.44
CA GLU A 12 8.48 40.96 18.49
C GLU A 12 9.36 41.30 19.69
N PHE A 13 9.13 40.62 20.79
CA PHE A 13 9.83 40.93 22.03
C PHE A 13 10.93 39.95 22.35
N MET A 14 11.25 39.06 21.44
CA MET A 14 12.29 38.06 21.66
C MET A 14 13.66 38.62 21.32
N SER A 15 14.63 38.29 22.14
CA SER A 15 16.01 38.60 21.83
C SER A 15 16.49 37.74 20.67
N LEU A 16 17.59 38.14 20.07
CA LEU A 16 18.23 37.38 19.01
C LEU A 16 18.57 35.97 19.48
N GLU A 17 19.02 35.83 20.71
CA GLU A 17 19.38 34.51 21.28
C GLU A 17 18.17 33.63 21.46
N GLU A 18 17.03 34.20 21.88
CA GLU A 18 15.79 33.47 22.01
C GLU A 18 15.26 33.01 20.64
N LEU A 19 15.39 33.88 19.62
CA LEU A 19 15.00 33.51 18.26
C LEU A 19 15.87 32.38 17.73
N LYS A 20 17.18 32.43 17.97
CA LYS A 20 18.10 31.38 17.56
C LYS A 20 17.74 30.04 18.25
N ALA A 21 17.43 30.11 19.54
CA ALA A 21 17.04 28.92 20.30
C ALA A 21 15.75 28.30 19.75
N ASN A 22 14.76 29.16 19.41
CA ASN A 22 13.52 28.68 18.83
C ASN A 22 13.70 28.09 17.44
N MET A 23 14.57 28.69 16.64
CA MET A 23 14.91 28.16 15.32
C MET A 23 15.58 26.80 15.43
N GLU A 24 16.49 26.64 16.37
CA GLU A 24 17.17 25.37 16.61
C GLU A 24 16.19 24.29 17.07
N LYS A 25 15.28 24.67 17.97
CA LYS A 25 14.22 23.76 18.43
C LYS A 25 13.34 23.31 17.28
N SER A 26 12.93 24.24 16.42
CA SER A 26 12.10 23.92 15.24
C SER A 26 12.85 23.02 14.27
N ARG A 27 14.14 23.28 14.08
CA ARG A 27 14.99 22.45 13.22
C ARG A 27 15.04 21.01 13.71
N LYS A 28 15.24 20.84 15.02
CA LYS A 28 15.25 19.50 15.64
C LYS A 28 13.91 18.80 15.49
N GLN A 29 12.81 19.53 15.70
CA GLN A 29 11.47 18.97 15.54
C GLN A 29 11.23 18.51 14.09
N LEU A 30 11.72 19.30 13.13
CA LEU A 30 11.61 18.92 11.72
C LEU A 30 12.43 17.67 11.42
N GLU A 31 13.64 17.59 11.94
CA GLU A 31 14.49 16.40 11.76
C GLU A 31 13.81 15.15 12.32
N HIS A 32 13.21 15.26 13.51
CA HIS A 32 12.47 14.15 14.11
C HIS A 32 11.28 13.75 13.27
N ALA A 33 10.54 14.72 12.74
CA ALA A 33 9.39 14.45 11.88
C ALA A 33 9.81 13.72 10.61
N ILE A 34 10.90 14.14 9.98
CA ILE A 34 11.45 13.51 8.78
C ILE A 34 11.90 12.08 9.11
N HIS A 35 12.59 11.90 10.21
CA HIS A 35 13.04 10.58 10.64
C HIS A 35 11.87 9.64 10.87
N ASN A 36 10.83 10.10 11.57
CA ASN A 36 9.63 9.29 11.81
C ASN A 36 8.91 8.94 10.51
N LYS A 37 8.84 9.90 9.59
CA LYS A 37 8.26 9.65 8.27
C LYS A 37 9.00 8.54 7.54
N ASN A 38 10.34 8.60 7.56
CA ASN A 38 11.17 7.59 6.91
C ASN A 38 10.98 6.20 7.53
N LEU A 39 10.86 6.14 8.86
CA LEU A 39 10.59 4.88 9.55
C LEU A 39 9.24 4.30 9.15
N LEU A 40 8.21 5.14 9.07
CA LEU A 40 6.88 4.70 8.66
C LEU A 40 6.89 4.18 7.22
N GLU A 41 7.60 4.86 6.32
CA GLU A 41 7.73 4.40 4.94
C GLU A 41 8.44 3.04 4.85
N GLN A 42 9.48 2.84 5.65
CA GLN A 42 10.18 1.56 5.71
C GLN A 42 9.27 0.45 6.22
N ARG A 43 8.47 0.73 7.26
CA ARG A 43 7.51 -0.24 7.80
C ARG A 43 6.44 -0.58 6.77
N LYS A 44 5.95 0.43 6.05
CA LYS A 44 4.96 0.23 4.99
C LYS A 44 5.50 -0.70 3.90
N LYS A 45 6.73 -0.47 3.45
CA LYS A 45 7.37 -1.32 2.45
C LYS A 45 7.53 -2.75 2.95
N LEU A 46 7.88 -2.91 4.22
CA LEU A 46 8.04 -4.24 4.82
C LEU A 46 6.71 -4.99 4.86
N VAL A 47 5.63 -4.31 5.25
CA VAL A 47 4.29 -4.89 5.28
C VAL A 47 3.87 -5.30 3.87
N GLU A 48 4.08 -4.42 2.88
CA GLU A 48 3.75 -4.71 1.48
C GLU A 48 4.52 -5.93 0.96
N ARG A 49 5.80 -6.07 1.31
CA ARG A 49 6.61 -7.23 0.94
C ARG A 49 6.05 -8.50 1.56
N LYS A 50 5.68 -8.45 2.84
CA LYS A 50 5.12 -9.61 3.54
C LYS A 50 3.79 -10.03 2.93
N GLU A 51 2.93 -9.08 2.62
CA GLU A 51 1.65 -9.35 1.98
C GLU A 51 1.84 -9.97 0.60
N ARG A 52 2.77 -9.42 -0.18
CA ARG A 52 3.09 -9.94 -1.50
C ARG A 52 3.64 -11.36 -1.40
N SER A 53 4.57 -11.60 -0.47
CA SER A 53 5.16 -12.91 -0.27
C SER A 53 4.09 -13.92 0.12
N HIS A 54 3.21 -13.55 1.04
CA HIS A 54 2.11 -14.42 1.46
C HIS A 54 1.20 -14.75 0.29
N ARG A 55 0.82 -13.74 -0.50
CA ARG A 55 -0.01 -13.94 -1.67
C ARG A 55 0.62 -14.89 -2.67
N LEU A 56 1.93 -14.74 -2.93
CA LEU A 56 2.64 -15.58 -3.88
C LEU A 56 2.78 -17.02 -3.36
N ILE A 57 2.99 -17.18 -2.06
CA ILE A 57 3.05 -18.49 -1.43
C ILE A 57 1.72 -19.22 -1.57
N VAL A 58 0.62 -18.54 -1.27
CA VAL A 58 -0.72 -19.13 -1.40
C VAL A 58 -1.01 -19.52 -2.85
N LYS A 59 -0.70 -18.63 -3.79
CA LYS A 59 -0.91 -18.91 -5.22
C LYS A 59 -0.02 -20.04 -5.72
N GLY A 60 1.22 -20.09 -5.24
CA GLY A 60 2.13 -21.18 -5.56
C GLY A 60 1.64 -22.52 -5.04
N ALA A 61 1.09 -22.54 -3.83
CA ALA A 61 0.52 -23.75 -3.24
C ALA A 61 -0.66 -24.25 -4.06
N GLU A 62 -1.53 -23.36 -4.52
CA GLU A 62 -2.66 -23.72 -5.37
C GLU A 62 -2.19 -24.26 -6.72
N PHE A 63 -1.14 -23.68 -7.29
CA PHE A 63 -0.55 -24.15 -8.54
C PHE A 63 0.00 -25.58 -8.37
N GLU A 64 0.74 -25.83 -7.30
CA GLU A 64 1.29 -27.16 -7.03
C GLU A 64 0.20 -28.19 -6.75
N LYS A 65 -0.89 -27.75 -6.13
CA LYS A 65 -2.04 -28.60 -5.86
C LYS A 65 -2.73 -29.03 -7.16
N ALA A 66 -2.85 -28.08 -8.09
CA ALA A 66 -3.47 -28.35 -9.40
C ALA A 66 -2.55 -29.19 -10.29
N PHE A 67 -1.24 -28.97 -10.20
CA PHE A 67 -0.24 -29.67 -11.00
C PHE A 67 0.82 -30.28 -10.08
N PRO A 68 0.57 -31.46 -9.51
CA PRO A 68 1.49 -32.05 -8.51
C PRO A 68 2.92 -32.23 -8.98
N LEU A 69 3.13 -32.46 -10.29
CA LEU A 69 4.46 -32.61 -10.83
C LEU A 69 5.28 -31.32 -10.78
N SER A 70 4.62 -30.18 -10.65
CA SER A 70 5.31 -28.89 -10.57
C SER A 70 6.14 -28.73 -9.31
N LYS A 71 5.87 -29.51 -8.29
CA LYS A 71 6.59 -29.46 -7.02
C LYS A 71 8.09 -29.68 -7.20
N ASP A 72 8.46 -30.54 -8.14
CA ASP A 72 9.85 -30.89 -8.38
C ASP A 72 10.52 -30.04 -9.45
N LEU A 73 9.79 -29.09 -10.02
CA LEU A 73 10.31 -28.20 -11.06
C LEU A 73 11.12 -27.05 -10.45
N GLU A 74 12.21 -26.69 -11.11
CA GLU A 74 12.98 -25.53 -10.76
C GLU A 74 12.37 -24.29 -11.39
N GLN A 75 12.85 -23.12 -10.99
CA GLN A 75 12.32 -21.85 -11.48
C GLN A 75 12.31 -21.74 -13.00
N GLU A 76 13.38 -22.20 -13.64
CA GLU A 76 13.49 -22.15 -15.10
C GLU A 76 12.42 -23.00 -15.78
N ASP A 77 12.14 -24.16 -15.21
CA ASP A 77 11.14 -25.07 -15.75
C ASP A 77 9.73 -24.51 -15.54
N VAL A 78 9.49 -23.86 -14.40
CA VAL A 78 8.21 -23.19 -14.14
C VAL A 78 8.00 -22.08 -15.16
N GLN A 79 9.06 -21.32 -15.49
CA GLN A 79 8.96 -20.27 -16.49
C GLN A 79 8.56 -20.84 -17.86
N LYS A 80 9.11 -21.98 -18.22
CA LYS A 80 8.76 -22.67 -19.48
C LYS A 80 7.29 -23.09 -19.48
N VAL A 81 6.83 -23.68 -18.38
CA VAL A 81 5.44 -24.09 -18.24
C VAL A 81 4.51 -22.88 -18.37
N MET A 82 4.81 -21.82 -17.66
CA MET A 82 3.98 -20.60 -17.69
C MET A 82 3.98 -19.98 -19.07
N SER A 83 5.11 -19.98 -19.78
CA SER A 83 5.21 -19.48 -21.13
C SER A 83 4.31 -20.25 -22.09
N GLN A 84 4.22 -21.56 -21.93
CA GLN A 84 3.33 -22.39 -22.74
C GLN A 84 1.86 -22.16 -22.40
N LEU A 85 1.54 -22.08 -21.11
CA LEU A 85 0.17 -21.87 -20.67
C LEU A 85 -0.38 -20.53 -21.13
N LYS A 86 0.44 -19.48 -21.13
CA LYS A 86 -0.02 -18.14 -21.50
C LYS A 86 -0.22 -17.95 -23.01
N ILE A 87 0.39 -18.80 -23.83
CA ILE A 87 0.23 -18.72 -25.30
C ILE A 87 -1.19 -19.04 -25.71
N SER A 88 -1.85 -19.99 -25.01
CA SER A 88 -3.20 -20.40 -25.34
C SER A 88 -4.20 -19.30 -25.05
N SER A 89 -4.98 -18.90 -26.06
CA SER A 89 -6.06 -17.94 -25.86
C SER A 89 -7.12 -18.48 -24.92
N TYR A 90 -7.35 -19.79 -24.92
CA TYR A 90 -8.28 -20.42 -24.00
C TYR A 90 -7.89 -20.20 -22.55
N ASN A 91 -6.61 -20.42 -22.22
CA ASN A 91 -6.11 -20.21 -20.87
C ASN A 91 -6.20 -18.74 -20.45
N ARG A 92 -5.87 -17.82 -21.35
CA ARG A 92 -6.00 -16.40 -21.07
C ARG A 92 -7.43 -15.97 -20.84
N ASP A 93 -8.37 -16.56 -21.61
CA ASP A 93 -9.78 -16.28 -21.46
C ASP A 93 -10.33 -16.78 -20.13
N ILE A 94 -9.87 -17.94 -19.66
CA ILE A 94 -10.25 -18.45 -18.34
C ILE A 94 -9.86 -17.44 -17.25
N VAL A 95 -8.62 -16.98 -17.27
CA VAL A 95 -8.13 -16.03 -16.27
C VAL A 95 -8.93 -14.72 -16.36
N ARG A 96 -9.16 -14.24 -17.56
CA ARG A 96 -9.94 -13.01 -17.77
C ARG A 96 -11.35 -13.14 -17.23
N ASN A 97 -12.02 -14.25 -17.53
CA ASN A 97 -13.40 -14.46 -17.11
C ASN A 97 -13.50 -14.56 -15.60
N VAL A 98 -12.60 -15.29 -14.96
CA VAL A 98 -12.59 -15.41 -13.50
C VAL A 98 -12.28 -14.05 -12.86
N SER A 99 -11.32 -13.31 -13.44
CA SER A 99 -10.96 -11.98 -12.95
C SER A 99 -12.15 -11.02 -13.05
N ASN A 100 -12.85 -11.03 -14.17
CA ASN A 100 -14.04 -10.18 -14.36
C ASN A 100 -15.17 -10.54 -13.39
N ALA A 101 -15.37 -11.83 -13.17
CA ALA A 101 -16.38 -12.29 -12.22
C ALA A 101 -16.05 -11.87 -10.79
N ALA A 102 -14.77 -11.98 -10.41
CA ALA A 102 -14.32 -11.56 -9.09
C ALA A 102 -14.50 -10.05 -8.89
N GLU A 103 -14.17 -9.25 -9.91
CA GLU A 103 -14.35 -7.82 -9.87
C GLU A 103 -15.82 -7.43 -9.74
N LYS A 104 -16.68 -8.11 -10.48
CA LYS A 104 -18.12 -7.88 -10.43
C LYS A 104 -18.68 -8.21 -9.04
N MET A 105 -18.24 -9.32 -8.45
CA MET A 105 -18.65 -9.70 -7.11
C MET A 105 -18.17 -8.70 -6.08
N GLY A 106 -16.95 -8.19 -6.22
CA GLY A 106 -16.41 -7.17 -5.34
C GLY A 106 -17.26 -5.91 -5.37
N ARG A 107 -17.67 -5.46 -6.54
CA ARG A 107 -18.54 -4.29 -6.68
C ARG A 107 -19.91 -4.54 -6.07
N GLN A 108 -20.44 -5.72 -6.26
CA GLN A 108 -21.73 -6.10 -5.69
C GLN A 108 -21.68 -6.10 -4.17
N GLN A 109 -20.64 -6.65 -3.59
CA GLN A 109 -20.44 -6.65 -2.13
C GLN A 109 -20.35 -5.24 -1.57
N ILE A 110 -19.68 -4.34 -2.28
CA ILE A 110 -19.56 -2.94 -1.87
C ILE A 110 -20.95 -2.28 -1.90
N SER A 111 -21.72 -2.49 -2.95
CA SER A 111 -23.08 -1.96 -3.06
C SER A 111 -23.97 -2.46 -1.93
N GLU A 112 -23.91 -3.75 -1.64
CA GLU A 112 -24.68 -4.35 -0.55
C GLU A 112 -24.26 -3.80 0.79
N ALA A 113 -22.96 -3.54 1.01
CA ALA A 113 -22.46 -2.96 2.25
C ALA A 113 -22.99 -1.54 2.43
N ILE A 114 -23.02 -0.75 1.34
CA ILE A 114 -23.55 0.61 1.37
C ILE A 114 -25.06 0.59 1.70
N GLU A 115 -25.82 -0.28 1.06
CA GLU A 115 -27.24 -0.42 1.33
C GLU A 115 -27.50 -0.82 2.78
N ARG A 116 -26.72 -1.74 3.31
CA ARG A 116 -26.83 -2.14 4.72
C ARG A 116 -26.54 -1.00 5.66
N ALA A 117 -25.52 -0.20 5.35
CA ALA A 117 -25.18 0.96 6.17
C ALA A 117 -26.30 1.99 6.17
N GLU A 118 -26.93 2.22 5.02
CA GLU A 118 -28.07 3.13 4.91
C GLU A 118 -29.27 2.65 5.69
N LYS A 119 -29.54 1.34 5.62
CA LYS A 119 -30.69 0.75 6.33
C LYS A 119 -30.40 0.53 7.80
N GLY A 120 -29.14 0.31 8.13
CA GLY A 120 -28.73 0.03 9.52
C GLY A 120 -29.03 1.16 10.47
N ASP A 121 -29.08 2.38 9.98
CA ASP A 121 -29.38 3.53 10.80
C ASP A 121 -30.86 3.57 11.23
N ASP A 122 -31.69 2.82 10.55
CA ASP A 122 -33.12 2.77 10.83
C ASP A 122 -33.48 1.72 11.88
N SER A 123 -32.54 0.93 12.30
CA SER A 123 -32.82 -0.14 13.28
C SER A 123 -32.40 0.23 14.73
#